data_9a15bce8f55536560be1165376dc89e6
#
_entry.id   9a15bce8f55536560be1165376dc89e6
#
_cell.length_a   1.000
_cell.length_b   1.000
_cell.length_c   1.000
_cell.angle_alpha   90.00
_cell.angle_beta   90.00
_cell.angle_gamma   90.00
#
_symmetry.space_group_name_H-M   'P 1'
#
loop_
_entity.id
_entity.type
_entity.pdbx_description
1 polymer ?
#
loop_
_entity_poly.entity_id
_entity_poly.type
_entity_poly.pdbx_seq_one_letter_code
_entity_poly.pdbx_strand_id
1 'polypeptide(L)'
;MIENTKDIDELEFINSFSHSGKPVKDLSRIKALLSDLGDPQDSLKFVHIAGTNGKGSMAQMFSEVFQCAGLKTGLFTSPYIISYTDRIKINGVDIPKPALAKMAKRVKAVTDMHCDRKNFSQFEITTAIAFLYFAEENCDIVVLETGLGGLLDSTNVIKTPVLTVIGSVDFDHTAILGDTLEKIAYQKAGIIKPHCPCVLSAGNDMKVIRTVREQAVKNLSQLVIPDINQLKLISCDVFGSKFEFKGQPYEVTMGGAHQVLNAMSVISGIRLINDTLKIPQDKIFEGIKKAQLQGRVQILSREPLLILDGAHNPDGLSALAGVLEHCENRPCYAVMGMCRDKNMTAAVKKLIPYVDKFYTVDGFSDRAETASDLADIITNAGGRAEQSPKPALEMARQLINENPHGVNLICGSLFLCAEVLNEMKDD
;
A
#
# COMPACT_ATOMS: atom_id res chain seq x y z
N MET A 1 -45.02 -11.06 -10.67
CA MET A 1 -43.97 -11.84 -11.35
C MET A 1 -42.66 -11.41 -10.74
N ILE A 2 -42.09 -12.23 -9.86
CA ILE A 2 -40.78 -11.97 -9.24
C ILE A 2 -39.77 -12.52 -10.24
N GLU A 3 -39.10 -11.59 -10.95
CA GLU A 3 -37.98 -11.95 -11.82
C GLU A 3 -36.87 -12.57 -10.95
N ASN A 4 -36.54 -13.82 -11.31
CA ASN A 4 -35.37 -14.55 -10.85
C ASN A 4 -34.11 -13.75 -11.26
N THR A 5 -33.67 -12.81 -10.43
CA THR A 5 -32.31 -12.25 -10.54
C THR A 5 -31.36 -13.34 -10.06
N LYS A 6 -30.73 -14.08 -11.00
CA LYS A 6 -29.57 -14.92 -10.71
C LYS A 6 -28.62 -14.12 -9.83
N ASP A 7 -28.22 -14.69 -8.69
CA ASP A 7 -27.20 -14.11 -7.84
C ASP A 7 -25.95 -13.89 -8.72
N ILE A 8 -25.59 -12.63 -8.86
CA ILE A 8 -24.39 -12.25 -9.64
C ILE A 8 -23.23 -12.58 -8.73
N ASP A 9 -22.33 -13.47 -9.21
CA ASP A 9 -21.02 -13.56 -8.59
C ASP A 9 -20.34 -12.19 -8.75
N GLU A 10 -20.27 -11.45 -7.64
CA GLU A 10 -19.71 -10.10 -7.60
C GLU A 10 -18.26 -10.06 -8.06
N LEU A 11 -17.50 -11.12 -7.81
CA LEU A 11 -16.10 -11.21 -8.25
C LEU A 11 -16.03 -11.52 -9.74
N GLU A 12 -16.92 -12.33 -10.29
CA GLU A 12 -17.02 -12.56 -11.74
C GLU A 12 -17.34 -11.24 -12.46
N PHE A 13 -18.31 -10.49 -11.95
CA PHE A 13 -18.63 -9.17 -12.49
C PHE A 13 -17.41 -8.23 -12.48
N ILE A 14 -16.72 -8.10 -11.34
CA ILE A 14 -15.55 -7.22 -11.20
C ILE A 14 -14.42 -7.69 -12.11
N ASN A 15 -14.16 -9.00 -12.16
CA ASN A 15 -13.10 -9.60 -12.96
C ASN A 15 -13.43 -9.61 -14.49
N SER A 16 -14.68 -9.34 -14.88
CA SER A 16 -15.05 -9.15 -16.28
C SER A 16 -14.44 -7.89 -16.91
N PHE A 17 -13.92 -6.97 -16.09
CA PHE A 17 -13.22 -5.76 -16.54
C PHE A 17 -11.71 -6.00 -16.57
N SER A 18 -11.02 -5.37 -17.54
CA SER A 18 -9.57 -5.47 -17.61
C SER A 18 -8.90 -4.78 -16.42
N HIS A 19 -7.78 -5.31 -15.94
CA HIS A 19 -7.05 -4.72 -14.81
C HIS A 19 -6.71 -3.24 -15.02
N SER A 20 -6.24 -2.89 -16.22
CA SER A 20 -5.76 -1.54 -16.54
C SER A 20 -6.76 -0.71 -17.34
N GLY A 21 -7.82 -1.31 -17.90
CA GLY A 21 -8.72 -0.64 -18.83
C GLY A 21 -8.00 -0.13 -20.10
N LYS A 22 -8.67 0.70 -20.89
CA LYS A 22 -8.00 1.48 -21.93
C LYS A 22 -7.22 2.64 -21.29
N PRO A 23 -6.08 3.07 -21.85
CA PRO A 23 -5.34 4.22 -21.35
C PRO A 23 -6.26 5.41 -21.13
N VAL A 24 -6.22 5.98 -19.93
CA VAL A 24 -7.08 7.11 -19.54
C VAL A 24 -6.34 8.39 -19.88
N LYS A 25 -7.00 9.28 -20.63
CA LYS A 25 -6.50 10.64 -20.89
C LYS A 25 -6.95 11.63 -19.83
N ASP A 26 -8.06 11.32 -19.16
CA ASP A 26 -8.67 12.13 -18.11
C ASP A 26 -9.57 11.25 -17.21
N LEU A 27 -10.25 11.86 -16.27
CA LEU A 27 -11.14 11.17 -15.32
C LEU A 27 -12.62 11.20 -15.75
N SER A 28 -12.93 11.54 -17.00
CA SER A 28 -14.32 11.72 -17.47
C SER A 28 -15.14 10.44 -17.30
N ARG A 29 -14.55 9.27 -17.61
CA ARG A 29 -15.22 7.98 -17.55
C ARG A 29 -15.68 7.60 -16.14
N ILE A 30 -14.78 7.64 -15.16
CA ILE A 30 -15.14 7.35 -13.77
C ILE A 30 -16.07 8.42 -13.19
N LYS A 31 -15.92 9.69 -13.58
CA LYS A 31 -16.85 10.76 -13.18
C LYS A 31 -18.26 10.51 -13.70
N ALA A 32 -18.41 10.10 -14.95
CA ALA A 32 -19.72 9.75 -15.51
C ALA A 32 -20.37 8.61 -14.73
N LEU A 33 -19.62 7.53 -14.47
CA LEU A 33 -20.09 6.39 -13.67
C LEU A 33 -20.56 6.84 -12.28
N LEU A 34 -19.77 7.65 -11.59
CA LEU A 34 -20.10 8.12 -10.25
C LEU A 34 -21.31 9.08 -10.26
N SER A 35 -21.42 9.93 -11.28
CA SER A 35 -22.60 10.82 -11.45
C SER A 35 -23.89 10.01 -11.61
N ASP A 36 -23.86 8.94 -12.40
CA ASP A 36 -25.03 8.07 -12.58
C ASP A 36 -25.35 7.24 -11.32
N LEU A 37 -24.37 7.08 -10.42
CA LEU A 37 -24.54 6.49 -9.08
C LEU A 37 -24.93 7.52 -8.01
N GLY A 38 -25.12 8.80 -8.38
CA GLY A 38 -25.53 9.88 -7.47
C GLY A 38 -24.38 10.54 -6.73
N ASP A 39 -23.16 10.51 -7.27
CA ASP A 39 -21.95 11.13 -6.72
C ASP A 39 -21.70 10.81 -5.24
N PRO A 40 -21.65 9.51 -4.85
CA PRO A 40 -21.54 9.10 -3.44
C PRO A 40 -20.30 9.69 -2.74
N GLN A 41 -19.22 9.94 -3.49
CA GLN A 41 -17.99 10.52 -2.96
C GLN A 41 -18.16 11.96 -2.46
N ASP A 42 -19.14 12.69 -2.92
CA ASP A 42 -19.33 14.11 -2.54
C ASP A 42 -19.85 14.27 -1.09
N SER A 43 -20.38 13.18 -0.48
CA SER A 43 -20.83 13.17 0.91
C SER A 43 -19.74 12.80 1.92
N LEU A 44 -18.54 12.39 1.45
CA LEU A 44 -17.48 11.82 2.26
C LEU A 44 -16.33 12.81 2.47
N LYS A 45 -15.63 12.68 3.60
CA LYS A 45 -14.35 13.37 3.87
C LYS A 45 -13.19 12.41 3.60
N PHE A 46 -12.13 12.89 2.96
CA PHE A 46 -11.03 12.03 2.55
C PHE A 46 -9.67 12.52 3.06
N VAL A 47 -8.84 11.56 3.52
CA VAL A 47 -7.38 11.67 3.51
C VAL A 47 -6.88 10.91 2.29
N HIS A 48 -6.32 11.60 1.30
CA HIS A 48 -5.91 11.02 0.03
C HIS A 48 -4.39 10.82 -0.02
N ILE A 49 -3.95 9.59 -0.29
CA ILE A 49 -2.54 9.20 -0.15
C ILE A 49 -1.99 8.68 -1.47
N ALA A 50 -0.91 9.33 -1.96
CA ALA A 50 -0.10 8.86 -3.09
C ALA A 50 1.35 8.59 -2.65
N GLY A 51 2.13 7.92 -3.49
CA GLY A 51 3.53 7.61 -3.23
C GLY A 51 4.01 6.43 -4.07
N THR A 52 5.29 6.21 -4.15
CA THR A 52 5.85 4.95 -4.68
C THR A 52 5.72 3.89 -3.59
N ASN A 53 6.32 4.11 -2.43
CA ASN A 53 6.22 3.24 -1.26
C ASN A 53 5.59 3.98 -0.07
N GLY A 54 5.24 3.25 0.99
CA GLY A 54 4.69 3.78 2.23
C GLY A 54 3.20 4.08 2.23
N LYS A 55 2.51 4.08 1.07
CA LYS A 55 1.09 4.42 0.96
C LYS A 55 0.21 3.60 1.91
N GLY A 56 0.23 2.28 1.78
CA GLY A 56 -0.57 1.38 2.61
C GLY A 56 -0.24 1.48 4.10
N SER A 57 1.06 1.62 4.47
CA SER A 57 1.48 1.80 5.87
C SER A 57 0.92 3.10 6.46
N MET A 58 1.03 4.22 5.73
CA MET A 58 0.44 5.49 6.16
C MET A 58 -1.08 5.42 6.20
N ALA A 59 -1.71 4.77 5.21
CA ALA A 59 -3.16 4.59 5.19
C ALA A 59 -3.65 3.82 6.42
N GLN A 60 -2.96 2.74 6.78
CA GLN A 60 -3.27 1.97 7.98
C GLN A 60 -3.06 2.80 9.25
N MET A 61 -1.95 3.56 9.37
CA MET A 61 -1.70 4.44 10.52
C MET A 61 -2.79 5.50 10.67
N PHE A 62 -3.18 6.20 9.60
CA PHE A 62 -4.29 7.15 9.64
C PHE A 62 -5.59 6.48 10.07
N SER A 63 -5.91 5.33 9.49
CA SER A 63 -7.12 4.57 9.81
C SER A 63 -7.20 4.19 11.28
N GLU A 64 -6.10 3.65 11.84
CA GLU A 64 -6.06 3.29 13.27
C GLU A 64 -6.19 4.52 14.19
N VAL A 65 -5.53 5.63 13.85
CA VAL A 65 -5.67 6.87 14.65
C VAL A 65 -7.11 7.36 14.67
N PHE A 66 -7.78 7.38 13.51
CA PHE A 66 -9.17 7.83 13.43
C PHE A 66 -10.11 6.89 14.18
N GLN A 67 -9.90 5.58 14.07
CA GLN A 67 -10.67 4.59 14.84
C GLN A 67 -10.46 4.73 16.34
N CYS A 68 -9.21 4.89 16.81
CA CYS A 68 -8.91 5.13 18.21
C CYS A 68 -9.56 6.43 18.73
N ALA A 69 -9.76 7.41 17.87
CA ALA A 69 -10.48 8.65 18.17
C ALA A 69 -12.03 8.49 18.12
N GLY A 70 -12.53 7.30 17.80
CA GLY A 70 -13.98 7.00 17.77
C GLY A 70 -14.68 7.38 16.46
N LEU A 71 -13.93 7.70 15.39
CA LEU A 71 -14.50 8.01 14.08
C LEU A 71 -14.80 6.72 13.31
N LYS A 72 -15.99 6.63 12.68
CA LYS A 72 -16.31 5.56 11.73
C LYS A 72 -15.46 5.76 10.47
N THR A 73 -14.43 4.95 10.35
CA THR A 73 -13.36 5.15 9.39
C THR A 73 -13.43 4.15 8.24
N GLY A 74 -13.63 4.66 7.01
CA GLY A 74 -13.41 3.90 5.80
C GLY A 74 -11.92 3.82 5.45
N LEU A 75 -11.48 2.68 4.93
CA LEU A 75 -10.13 2.47 4.42
C LEU A 75 -10.19 1.80 3.05
N PHE A 76 -9.58 2.44 2.04
CA PHE A 76 -9.42 1.90 0.69
C PHE A 76 -7.94 1.73 0.36
N THR A 77 -7.53 0.50 0.08
CA THR A 77 -6.12 0.16 -0.21
C THR A 77 -5.96 -0.68 -1.48
N SER A 78 -4.75 -0.69 -2.04
CA SER A 78 -4.41 -1.50 -3.22
C SER A 78 -2.91 -1.83 -3.28
N PRO A 79 -2.57 -3.04 -3.79
CA PRO A 79 -3.45 -4.15 -4.12
C PRO A 79 -4.03 -4.81 -2.85
N TYR A 80 -4.97 -5.75 -3.00
CA TYR A 80 -5.33 -6.66 -1.91
C TYR A 80 -4.22 -7.68 -1.67
N ILE A 81 -4.16 -8.23 -0.46
CA ILE A 81 -3.15 -9.22 -0.10
C ILE A 81 -3.79 -10.61 0.01
N ILE A 82 -4.81 -10.79 0.84
CA ILE A 82 -5.41 -12.10 1.10
C ILE A 82 -6.70 -12.30 0.32
N SER A 83 -7.58 -11.32 0.38
CA SER A 83 -8.91 -11.39 -0.24
C SER A 83 -9.23 -10.08 -0.93
N TYR A 84 -10.00 -10.16 -2.01
CA TYR A 84 -10.48 -8.95 -2.69
C TYR A 84 -11.16 -7.96 -1.74
N THR A 85 -11.83 -8.47 -0.70
CA THR A 85 -12.56 -7.67 0.30
C THR A 85 -11.64 -6.82 1.18
N ASP A 86 -10.37 -7.18 1.32
CA ASP A 86 -9.43 -6.44 2.17
C ASP A 86 -9.04 -5.06 1.61
N ARG A 87 -9.42 -4.77 0.34
CA ARG A 87 -9.30 -3.44 -0.27
C ARG A 87 -10.23 -2.41 0.36
N ILE A 88 -11.36 -2.84 0.92
CA ILE A 88 -12.46 -1.97 1.39
C ILE A 88 -12.79 -2.37 2.82
N LYS A 89 -12.40 -1.53 3.77
CA LYS A 89 -12.64 -1.80 5.20
C LYS A 89 -13.39 -0.65 5.85
N ILE A 90 -14.18 -0.97 6.88
CA ILE A 90 -14.73 0.00 7.82
C ILE A 90 -14.34 -0.43 9.22
N ASN A 91 -13.69 0.46 9.97
CA ASN A 91 -13.19 0.20 11.31
C ASN A 91 -12.35 -1.11 11.39
N GLY A 92 -11.46 -1.31 10.40
CA GLY A 92 -10.58 -2.48 10.32
C GLY A 92 -11.24 -3.77 9.83
N VAL A 93 -12.56 -3.78 9.63
CA VAL A 93 -13.32 -4.95 9.15
C VAL A 93 -13.52 -4.86 7.64
N ASP A 94 -13.18 -5.93 6.94
CA ASP A 94 -13.39 -6.04 5.49
C ASP A 94 -14.86 -5.90 5.12
N ILE A 95 -15.15 -5.35 3.93
CA ILE A 95 -16.50 -5.31 3.40
C ILE A 95 -17.14 -6.72 3.40
N PRO A 96 -18.28 -6.92 4.06
CA PRO A 96 -18.95 -8.22 4.04
C PRO A 96 -19.38 -8.61 2.62
N LYS A 97 -19.27 -9.91 2.27
CA LYS A 97 -19.68 -10.41 0.94
C LYS A 97 -21.09 -9.95 0.52
N PRO A 98 -22.13 -9.99 1.39
CA PRO A 98 -23.45 -9.48 1.00
C PRO A 98 -23.46 -7.98 0.67
N ALA A 99 -22.65 -7.17 1.37
CA ALA A 99 -22.54 -5.74 1.09
C ALA A 99 -21.79 -5.51 -0.23
N LEU A 100 -20.70 -6.26 -0.47
CA LEU A 100 -19.97 -6.23 -1.75
C LEU A 100 -20.90 -6.57 -2.91
N ALA A 101 -21.67 -7.64 -2.81
CA ALA A 101 -22.64 -8.08 -3.82
C ALA A 101 -23.71 -7.00 -4.08
N LYS A 102 -24.26 -6.38 -3.02
CA LYS A 102 -25.22 -5.28 -3.12
C LYS A 102 -24.64 -4.08 -3.88
N MET A 103 -23.42 -3.65 -3.56
CA MET A 103 -22.78 -2.53 -4.23
C MET A 103 -22.42 -2.87 -5.68
N ALA A 104 -21.87 -4.07 -5.91
CA ALA A 104 -21.55 -4.56 -7.26
C ALA A 104 -22.79 -4.61 -8.16
N LYS A 105 -23.94 -5.03 -7.65
CA LYS A 105 -25.21 -5.04 -8.38
C LYS A 105 -25.65 -3.63 -8.79
N ARG A 106 -25.49 -2.64 -7.92
CA ARG A 106 -25.79 -1.24 -8.24
C ARG A 106 -24.87 -0.70 -9.33
N VAL A 107 -23.56 -0.93 -9.20
CA VAL A 107 -22.58 -0.50 -10.21
C VAL A 107 -22.84 -1.21 -11.53
N LYS A 108 -23.19 -2.51 -11.51
CA LYS A 108 -23.53 -3.28 -12.72
C LYS A 108 -24.72 -2.68 -13.43
N ALA A 109 -25.79 -2.34 -12.71
CA ALA A 109 -27.00 -1.77 -13.32
C ALA A 109 -26.71 -0.49 -14.10
N VAL A 110 -25.78 0.34 -13.58
CA VAL A 110 -25.35 1.58 -14.26
C VAL A 110 -24.39 1.26 -15.41
N THR A 111 -23.38 0.44 -15.19
CA THR A 111 -22.40 0.12 -16.27
C THR A 111 -23.03 -0.59 -17.46
N ASP A 112 -24.09 -1.38 -17.26
CA ASP A 112 -24.80 -2.06 -18.35
C ASP A 112 -25.56 -1.07 -19.26
N MET A 113 -25.86 0.15 -18.79
CA MET A 113 -26.45 1.22 -19.60
C MET A 113 -25.41 2.03 -20.40
N HIS A 114 -24.13 1.94 -20.05
CA HIS A 114 -23.06 2.66 -20.74
C HIS A 114 -22.65 1.92 -22.02
N CYS A 115 -22.68 2.61 -23.17
CA CYS A 115 -22.19 2.08 -24.44
C CYS A 115 -20.69 1.71 -24.40
N ASP A 116 -19.93 2.37 -23.52
CA ASP A 116 -18.49 2.21 -23.32
C ASP A 116 -18.11 1.25 -22.18
N ARG A 117 -19.05 0.39 -21.74
CA ARG A 117 -18.84 -0.55 -20.62
C ARG A 117 -17.48 -1.26 -20.67
N LYS A 118 -17.08 -1.75 -21.86
CA LYS A 118 -15.82 -2.47 -22.06
C LYS A 118 -14.56 -1.61 -21.83
N ASN A 119 -14.69 -0.31 -21.71
CA ASN A 119 -13.59 0.60 -21.49
C ASN A 119 -13.26 0.81 -20.01
N PHE A 120 -14.19 0.50 -19.09
CA PHE A 120 -13.92 0.58 -17.66
C PHE A 120 -12.80 -0.37 -17.25
N SER A 121 -12.01 0.05 -16.28
CA SER A 121 -11.04 -0.80 -15.60
C SER A 121 -11.64 -1.43 -14.34
N GLN A 122 -11.11 -2.57 -13.94
CA GLN A 122 -11.45 -3.19 -12.66
C GLN A 122 -11.28 -2.19 -11.49
N PHE A 123 -10.24 -1.34 -11.53
CA PHE A 123 -9.98 -0.38 -10.49
C PHE A 123 -11.03 0.74 -10.42
N GLU A 124 -11.56 1.22 -11.55
CA GLU A 124 -12.67 2.17 -11.58
C GLU A 124 -13.93 1.58 -10.95
N ILE A 125 -14.24 0.33 -11.29
CA ILE A 125 -15.39 -0.40 -10.72
C ILE A 125 -15.23 -0.58 -9.21
N THR A 126 -14.04 -0.98 -8.76
CA THR A 126 -13.71 -1.16 -7.34
C THR A 126 -13.84 0.16 -6.58
N THR A 127 -13.35 1.28 -7.17
CA THR A 127 -13.44 2.61 -6.58
C THR A 127 -14.91 3.05 -6.43
N ALA A 128 -15.74 2.81 -7.45
CA ALA A 128 -17.17 3.14 -7.38
C ALA A 128 -17.91 2.31 -6.30
N ILE A 129 -17.60 1.00 -6.20
CA ILE A 129 -18.14 0.12 -5.15
C ILE A 129 -17.74 0.64 -3.76
N ALA A 130 -16.46 1.02 -3.57
CA ALA A 130 -15.97 1.51 -2.29
C ALA A 130 -16.67 2.81 -1.88
N PHE A 131 -16.81 3.78 -2.78
CA PHE A 131 -17.50 5.04 -2.48
C PHE A 131 -18.98 4.86 -2.14
N LEU A 132 -19.69 3.97 -2.86
CA LEU A 132 -21.06 3.61 -2.52
C LEU A 132 -21.16 3.03 -1.12
N TYR A 133 -20.28 2.08 -0.79
CA TYR A 133 -20.29 1.41 0.51
C TYR A 133 -19.98 2.38 1.65
N PHE A 134 -18.94 3.20 1.53
CA PHE A 134 -18.59 4.17 2.56
C PHE A 134 -19.67 5.23 2.77
N ALA A 135 -20.33 5.68 1.69
CA ALA A 135 -21.42 6.64 1.77
C ALA A 135 -22.69 6.01 2.42
N GLU A 136 -23.05 4.79 2.01
CA GLU A 136 -24.22 4.09 2.60
C GLU A 136 -24.02 3.81 4.08
N GLU A 137 -22.78 3.47 4.48
CA GLU A 137 -22.42 3.23 5.85
C GLU A 137 -22.16 4.50 6.68
N ASN A 138 -22.29 5.70 6.06
CA ASN A 138 -22.06 7.00 6.71
C ASN A 138 -20.71 7.08 7.43
N CYS A 139 -19.61 6.78 6.72
CA CYS A 139 -18.28 6.95 7.27
C CYS A 139 -17.99 8.42 7.58
N ASP A 140 -17.43 8.70 8.77
CA ASP A 140 -17.05 10.07 9.19
C ASP A 140 -15.85 10.58 8.39
N ILE A 141 -14.94 9.65 8.04
CA ILE A 141 -13.73 9.92 7.25
C ILE A 141 -13.31 8.66 6.49
N VAL A 142 -12.75 8.84 5.31
CA VAL A 142 -12.21 7.77 4.46
C VAL A 142 -10.73 8.01 4.21
N VAL A 143 -9.90 7.03 4.52
CA VAL A 143 -8.49 7.00 4.12
C VAL A 143 -8.39 6.30 2.77
N LEU A 144 -7.94 7.04 1.76
CA LEU A 144 -8.03 6.66 0.35
C LEU A 144 -6.63 6.55 -0.26
N GLU A 145 -6.15 5.33 -0.50
CA GLU A 145 -4.89 5.07 -1.19
C GLU A 145 -5.08 5.12 -2.70
N THR A 146 -4.18 5.80 -3.44
CA THR A 146 -4.14 5.74 -4.91
C THR A 146 -3.66 4.37 -5.39
N GLY A 147 -4.25 3.87 -6.49
CA GLY A 147 -3.76 2.65 -7.13
C GLY A 147 -2.45 2.87 -7.87
N LEU A 148 -2.39 3.90 -8.72
CA LEU A 148 -1.22 4.20 -9.54
C LEU A 148 -1.09 5.70 -9.80
N GLY A 149 0.12 6.23 -9.54
CA GLY A 149 0.40 7.64 -9.80
C GLY A 149 -0.35 8.57 -8.85
N GLY A 150 -1.37 9.25 -9.34
CA GLY A 150 -2.23 10.18 -8.61
C GLY A 150 -3.09 11.02 -9.54
N LEU A 151 -2.50 11.78 -10.47
CA LEU A 151 -3.21 12.74 -11.34
C LEU A 151 -4.40 12.12 -12.10
N LEU A 152 -4.19 10.94 -12.69
CA LEU A 152 -5.19 10.22 -13.48
C LEU A 152 -5.70 8.95 -12.76
N ASP A 153 -5.40 8.81 -11.48
CA ASP A 153 -5.91 7.71 -10.68
C ASP A 153 -7.43 7.85 -10.45
N SER A 154 -8.16 6.74 -10.50
CA SER A 154 -9.62 6.75 -10.34
C SER A 154 -10.06 7.36 -9.01
N THR A 155 -9.24 7.24 -7.96
CA THR A 155 -9.50 7.85 -6.65
C THR A 155 -9.45 9.38 -6.69
N ASN A 156 -8.79 9.98 -7.70
CA ASN A 156 -8.59 11.42 -7.80
C ASN A 156 -9.82 12.20 -8.31
N VAL A 157 -10.95 11.55 -8.46
CA VAL A 157 -12.24 12.20 -8.76
C VAL A 157 -12.78 13.05 -7.60
N ILE A 158 -12.31 12.79 -6.38
CA ILE A 158 -12.70 13.56 -5.18
C ILE A 158 -12.28 15.03 -5.33
N LYS A 159 -13.15 15.94 -4.86
CA LYS A 159 -12.99 17.39 -5.09
C LYS A 159 -12.23 18.07 -3.96
N THR A 160 -12.58 17.77 -2.72
CA THR A 160 -12.13 18.49 -1.52
C THR A 160 -11.70 17.54 -0.40
N PRO A 161 -10.57 16.81 -0.56
CA PRO A 161 -10.04 16.03 0.55
C PRO A 161 -9.66 16.97 1.70
N VAL A 162 -9.78 16.50 2.94
CA VAL A 162 -9.35 17.27 4.13
C VAL A 162 -7.83 17.32 4.24
N LEU A 163 -7.14 16.32 3.66
CA LEU A 163 -5.69 16.22 3.64
C LEU A 163 -5.24 15.43 2.42
N THR A 164 -4.12 15.83 1.81
CA THR A 164 -3.38 15.01 0.86
C THR A 164 -2.02 14.64 1.43
N VAL A 165 -1.55 13.42 1.15
CA VAL A 165 -0.26 12.92 1.62
C VAL A 165 0.49 12.28 0.46
N ILE A 166 1.75 12.67 0.29
CA ILE A 166 2.63 12.07 -0.71
C ILE A 166 3.78 11.40 0.04
N GLY A 167 3.86 10.08 -0.09
CA GLY A 167 4.91 9.25 0.52
C GLY A 167 6.27 9.39 -0.16
N SER A 168 7.10 8.35 -0.10
CA SER A 168 8.33 8.33 -0.89
C SER A 168 8.02 8.29 -2.39
N VAL A 169 8.85 8.97 -3.17
CA VAL A 169 8.78 9.00 -4.63
C VAL A 169 10.10 8.50 -5.19
N ASP A 170 10.04 7.38 -5.89
CA ASP A 170 11.18 6.77 -6.56
C ASP A 170 10.72 6.16 -7.90
N PHE A 171 11.66 5.59 -8.63
CA PHE A 171 11.40 4.95 -9.93
C PHE A 171 10.57 3.68 -9.75
N ASP A 172 9.34 3.74 -10.19
CA ASP A 172 8.42 2.60 -10.36
C ASP A 172 7.42 2.94 -11.46
N HIS A 173 6.90 1.92 -12.14
CA HIS A 173 5.95 2.07 -13.25
C HIS A 173 6.38 3.13 -14.30
N THR A 174 7.67 3.20 -14.62
CA THR A 174 8.27 4.23 -15.47
C THR A 174 7.65 4.29 -16.88
N ALA A 175 7.17 3.18 -17.40
CA ALA A 175 6.47 3.12 -18.69
C ALA A 175 5.15 3.93 -18.70
N ILE A 176 4.55 4.18 -17.51
CA ILE A 176 3.26 4.89 -17.39
C ILE A 176 3.45 6.27 -16.76
N LEU A 177 4.25 6.36 -15.68
CA LEU A 177 4.39 7.59 -14.90
C LEU A 177 5.50 8.51 -15.43
N GLY A 178 6.37 7.98 -16.30
CA GLY A 178 7.52 8.68 -16.84
C GLY A 178 8.85 8.19 -16.28
N ASP A 179 9.91 8.56 -16.94
CA ASP A 179 11.27 8.05 -16.79
C ASP A 179 12.19 8.96 -15.94
N THR A 180 11.61 9.98 -15.29
CA THR A 180 12.33 10.88 -14.38
C THR A 180 11.57 11.06 -13.05
N LEU A 181 12.30 11.36 -11.98
CA LEU A 181 11.68 11.62 -10.67
C LEU A 181 10.69 12.78 -10.71
N GLU A 182 10.98 13.81 -11.50
CA GLU A 182 10.12 14.98 -11.68
C GLU A 182 8.78 14.59 -12.33
N LYS A 183 8.79 13.73 -13.37
CA LYS A 183 7.56 13.25 -14.02
C LYS A 183 6.73 12.41 -13.06
N ILE A 184 7.36 11.48 -12.34
CA ILE A 184 6.69 10.63 -11.36
C ILE A 184 6.12 11.47 -10.21
N ALA A 185 6.89 12.43 -9.69
CA ALA A 185 6.45 13.37 -8.66
C ALA A 185 5.26 14.22 -9.12
N TYR A 186 5.28 14.69 -10.38
CA TYR A 186 4.17 15.43 -10.97
C TYR A 186 2.87 14.61 -11.01
N GLN A 187 2.96 13.34 -11.42
CA GLN A 187 1.80 12.44 -11.43
C GLN A 187 1.22 12.26 -10.01
N LYS A 188 2.09 12.07 -9.01
CA LYS A 188 1.66 11.89 -7.62
C LYS A 188 1.10 13.19 -7.02
N ALA A 189 1.75 14.31 -7.28
CA ALA A 189 1.30 15.64 -6.85
C ALA A 189 -0.04 16.08 -7.48
N GLY A 190 -0.52 15.38 -8.50
CA GLY A 190 -1.84 15.58 -9.08
C GLY A 190 -3.02 15.34 -8.12
N ILE A 191 -2.78 14.73 -6.95
CA ILE A 191 -3.80 14.60 -5.90
C ILE A 191 -3.99 15.88 -5.09
N ILE A 192 -3.05 16.84 -5.15
CA ILE A 192 -3.16 18.11 -4.42
C ILE A 192 -4.32 18.92 -4.99
N LYS A 193 -5.27 19.33 -4.13
CA LYS A 193 -6.45 20.08 -4.51
C LYS A 193 -6.36 21.52 -3.99
N PRO A 194 -7.09 22.46 -4.62
CA PRO A 194 -7.09 23.85 -4.17
C PRO A 194 -7.40 23.99 -2.66
N HIS A 195 -6.56 24.73 -1.96
CA HIS A 195 -6.66 25.02 -0.51
C HIS A 195 -6.63 23.79 0.42
N CYS A 196 -6.36 22.58 -0.10
CA CYS A 196 -6.24 21.38 0.69
C CYS A 196 -4.79 21.25 1.23
N PRO A 197 -4.56 21.08 2.54
CA PRO A 197 -3.22 20.88 3.07
C PRO A 197 -2.58 19.59 2.53
N CYS A 198 -1.27 19.64 2.35
CA CYS A 198 -0.47 18.54 1.81
C CYS A 198 0.72 18.23 2.70
N VAL A 199 0.97 16.94 2.95
CA VAL A 199 2.22 16.46 3.53
C VAL A 199 3.02 15.75 2.45
N LEU A 200 4.29 16.07 2.30
CA LEU A 200 5.27 15.28 1.57
C LEU A 200 6.20 14.60 2.58
N SER A 201 6.33 13.28 2.51
CA SER A 201 7.23 12.54 3.40
C SER A 201 8.66 13.08 3.35
N ALA A 202 9.32 13.08 4.50
CA ALA A 202 10.73 13.42 4.59
C ALA A 202 11.61 12.41 3.82
N GLY A 203 12.83 12.82 3.46
CA GLY A 203 13.80 11.95 2.77
C GLY A 203 13.63 11.87 1.25
N ASN A 204 12.68 12.56 0.65
CA ASN A 204 12.55 12.65 -0.80
C ASN A 204 13.69 13.47 -1.45
N ASP A 205 14.05 13.11 -2.69
CA ASP A 205 15.01 13.86 -3.51
C ASP A 205 14.57 15.32 -3.72
N MET A 206 15.54 16.21 -3.86
CA MET A 206 15.28 17.65 -4.07
C MET A 206 14.44 17.95 -5.31
N LYS A 207 14.54 17.15 -6.37
CA LYS A 207 13.72 17.27 -7.59
C LYS A 207 12.25 16.96 -7.28
N VAL A 208 12.00 15.93 -6.47
CA VAL A 208 10.66 15.59 -5.98
C VAL A 208 10.09 16.73 -5.14
N ILE A 209 10.86 17.20 -4.15
CA ILE A 209 10.47 18.30 -3.25
C ILE A 209 10.09 19.54 -4.05
N ARG A 210 10.91 19.91 -5.04
CA ARG A 210 10.66 21.06 -5.90
C ARG A 210 9.35 20.90 -6.69
N THR A 211 9.17 19.76 -7.36
CA THR A 211 7.98 19.49 -8.18
C THR A 211 6.69 19.50 -7.33
N VAL A 212 6.70 18.86 -6.16
CA VAL A 212 5.54 18.86 -5.25
C VAL A 212 5.25 20.26 -4.73
N ARG A 213 6.29 21.04 -4.39
CA ARG A 213 6.14 22.44 -3.93
C ARG A 213 5.52 23.32 -5.01
N GLU A 214 5.95 23.19 -6.26
CA GLU A 214 5.37 23.93 -7.38
C GLU A 214 3.86 23.62 -7.54
N GLN A 215 3.47 22.34 -7.41
CA GLN A 215 2.05 21.95 -7.45
C GLN A 215 1.27 22.46 -6.23
N ALA A 216 1.85 22.45 -5.04
CA ALA A 216 1.21 22.98 -3.84
C ALA A 216 0.99 24.50 -3.96
N VAL A 217 1.97 25.26 -4.42
CA VAL A 217 1.84 26.71 -4.66
C VAL A 217 0.75 26.99 -5.69
N LYS A 218 0.74 26.25 -6.82
CA LYS A 218 -0.29 26.39 -7.86
C LYS A 218 -1.71 26.19 -7.32
N ASN A 219 -1.87 25.29 -6.35
CA ASN A 219 -3.15 24.99 -5.71
C ASN A 219 -3.43 25.82 -4.45
N LEU A 220 -2.59 26.79 -4.11
CA LEU A 220 -2.69 27.55 -2.84
C LEU A 220 -2.79 26.62 -1.62
N SER A 221 -2.09 25.50 -1.68
CA SER A 221 -2.09 24.44 -0.69
C SER A 221 -0.93 24.61 0.28
N GLN A 222 -1.19 24.51 1.58
CA GLN A 222 -0.13 24.48 2.59
C GLN A 222 0.64 23.16 2.46
N LEU A 223 1.94 23.23 2.12
CA LEU A 223 2.82 22.07 2.09
C LEU A 223 3.63 21.96 3.36
N VAL A 224 3.58 20.81 4.02
CA VAL A 224 4.43 20.44 5.17
C VAL A 224 5.32 19.26 4.79
N ILE A 225 6.61 19.40 5.05
CA ILE A 225 7.59 18.32 5.01
C ILE A 225 8.08 18.12 6.43
N PRO A 226 7.91 16.93 7.04
CA PRO A 226 8.38 16.68 8.40
C PRO A 226 9.90 16.92 8.50
N ASP A 227 10.32 17.69 9.50
CA ASP A 227 11.73 18.01 9.73
C ASP A 227 12.43 16.85 10.46
N ILE A 228 13.36 16.18 9.78
CA ILE A 228 14.14 15.07 10.33
C ILE A 228 14.99 15.51 11.53
N ASN A 229 15.40 16.76 11.61
CA ASN A 229 16.17 17.27 12.77
C ASN A 229 15.35 17.27 14.06
N GLN A 230 14.03 17.17 13.98
CA GLN A 230 13.13 17.04 15.14
C GLN A 230 12.83 15.59 15.51
N LEU A 231 13.47 14.63 14.82
CA LEU A 231 13.42 13.21 15.13
C LEU A 231 14.60 12.81 16.00
N LYS A 232 14.31 12.10 17.10
CA LYS A 232 15.30 11.38 17.89
C LYS A 232 14.91 9.90 17.91
N LEU A 233 15.65 9.09 17.16
CA LEU A 233 15.46 7.65 17.16
C LEU A 233 16.03 7.07 18.47
N ILE A 234 15.21 6.29 19.18
CA ILE A 234 15.59 5.66 20.46
C ILE A 234 15.97 4.19 20.20
N SER A 235 15.14 3.46 19.48
CA SER A 235 15.43 2.09 19.04
C SER A 235 14.73 1.81 17.71
N CYS A 236 15.33 0.93 16.90
CA CYS A 236 14.76 0.48 15.64
C CYS A 236 15.28 -0.93 15.35
N ASP A 237 14.35 -1.86 15.20
CA ASP A 237 14.63 -3.25 14.86
C ASP A 237 13.51 -3.86 13.99
N VAL A 238 13.54 -5.16 13.81
CA VAL A 238 12.53 -5.87 13.01
C VAL A 238 11.14 -5.87 13.67
N PHE A 239 11.06 -5.64 14.97
CA PHE A 239 9.81 -5.68 15.75
C PHE A 239 9.17 -4.31 15.88
N GLY A 240 9.86 -3.24 15.45
CA GLY A 240 9.36 -1.89 15.47
C GLY A 240 10.39 -0.84 15.83
N SER A 241 9.89 0.36 16.14
CA SER A 241 10.74 1.50 16.47
C SER A 241 10.15 2.34 17.57
N LYS A 242 11.01 2.85 18.47
CA LYS A 242 10.67 3.89 19.45
C LYS A 242 11.42 5.17 19.09
N PHE A 243 10.73 6.29 19.09
CA PHE A 243 11.32 7.56 18.71
C PHE A 243 10.60 8.73 19.39
N GLU A 244 11.27 9.86 19.47
CA GLU A 244 10.66 11.16 19.81
C GLU A 244 10.55 12.00 18.53
N PHE A 245 9.40 12.60 18.32
CA PHE A 245 9.20 13.56 17.24
C PHE A 245 8.49 14.81 17.76
N LYS A 246 9.11 15.98 17.54
CA LYS A 246 8.66 17.28 18.10
C LYS A 246 8.47 17.22 19.63
N GLY A 247 9.39 16.55 20.32
CA GLY A 247 9.38 16.42 21.78
C GLY A 247 8.31 15.48 22.36
N GLN A 248 7.65 14.68 21.52
CA GLN A 248 6.66 13.71 21.96
C GLN A 248 7.14 12.28 21.63
N PRO A 249 6.97 11.30 22.55
CA PRO A 249 7.37 9.92 22.32
C PRO A 249 6.35 9.19 21.45
N TYR A 250 6.82 8.34 20.55
CA TYR A 250 6.00 7.46 19.71
C TYR A 250 6.61 6.08 19.63
N GLU A 251 5.75 5.10 19.34
CA GLU A 251 6.13 3.73 19.07
C GLU A 251 5.40 3.25 17.81
N VAL A 252 6.14 2.62 16.89
CA VAL A 252 5.61 1.94 15.70
C VAL A 252 5.97 0.47 15.81
N THR A 253 5.00 -0.42 15.66
CA THR A 253 5.19 -1.88 15.78
C THR A 253 5.48 -2.55 14.43
N MET A 254 5.42 -1.82 13.32
CA MET A 254 5.95 -2.26 12.04
C MET A 254 7.46 -2.01 11.97
N GLY A 255 8.23 -3.02 11.59
CA GLY A 255 9.70 -2.96 11.58
C GLY A 255 10.27 -1.99 10.53
N GLY A 256 11.43 -1.41 10.88
CA GLY A 256 12.27 -0.63 9.98
C GLY A 256 12.11 0.89 10.08
N ALA A 257 13.23 1.59 9.88
CA ALA A 257 13.32 3.06 9.99
C ALA A 257 12.40 3.81 9.01
N HIS A 258 12.09 3.24 7.85
CA HIS A 258 11.14 3.83 6.89
C HIS A 258 9.73 3.98 7.48
N GLN A 259 9.33 3.13 8.44
CA GLN A 259 8.04 3.26 9.13
C GLN A 259 8.02 4.44 10.09
N VAL A 260 9.18 4.84 10.64
CA VAL A 260 9.30 6.08 11.42
C VAL A 260 9.02 7.30 10.54
N LEU A 261 9.57 7.35 9.31
CA LEU A 261 9.31 8.43 8.35
C LEU A 261 7.83 8.47 7.92
N ASN A 262 7.21 7.29 7.73
CA ASN A 262 5.78 7.18 7.47
C ASN A 262 4.96 7.74 8.66
N ALA A 263 5.30 7.36 9.88
CA ALA A 263 4.64 7.85 11.08
C ALA A 263 4.80 9.37 11.26
N MET A 264 5.99 9.93 11.00
CA MET A 264 6.21 11.39 11.02
C MET A 264 5.29 12.13 10.04
N SER A 265 5.06 11.53 8.86
CA SER A 265 4.16 12.08 7.85
C SER A 265 2.70 12.05 8.32
N VAL A 266 2.26 10.94 8.91
CA VAL A 266 0.92 10.78 9.49
C VAL A 266 0.70 11.75 10.64
N ILE A 267 1.63 11.83 11.61
CA ILE A 267 1.57 12.76 12.74
C ILE A 267 1.48 14.22 12.26
N SER A 268 2.29 14.58 11.27
CA SER A 268 2.27 15.93 10.69
C SER A 268 0.95 16.22 9.97
N GLY A 269 0.41 15.24 9.25
CA GLY A 269 -0.88 15.35 8.57
C GLY A 269 -2.04 15.51 9.56
N ILE A 270 -2.08 14.70 10.62
CA ILE A 270 -3.10 14.82 11.66
C ILE A 270 -3.05 16.22 12.30
N ARG A 271 -1.86 16.71 12.62
CA ARG A 271 -1.71 18.06 13.21
C ARG A 271 -2.27 19.16 12.32
N LEU A 272 -2.14 19.04 10.99
CA LEU A 272 -2.68 20.01 10.03
C LEU A 272 -4.21 20.07 10.03
N ILE A 273 -4.88 18.96 10.29
CA ILE A 273 -6.35 18.85 10.24
C ILE A 273 -6.99 18.76 11.63
N ASN A 274 -6.19 18.82 12.69
CA ASN A 274 -6.69 18.57 14.06
C ASN A 274 -7.60 19.66 14.60
N ASP A 275 -7.52 20.88 14.07
CA ASP A 275 -8.48 21.94 14.41
C ASP A 275 -9.90 21.55 14.02
N THR A 276 -10.04 20.76 12.96
CA THR A 276 -11.34 20.25 12.47
C THR A 276 -11.74 18.94 13.15
N LEU A 277 -10.83 17.98 13.28
CA LEU A 277 -11.17 16.62 13.74
C LEU A 277 -11.09 16.45 15.25
N LYS A 278 -10.37 17.31 15.97
CA LYS A 278 -10.25 17.28 17.44
C LYS A 278 -9.76 15.96 18.01
N ILE A 279 -8.78 15.34 17.37
CA ILE A 279 -8.21 14.05 17.78
C ILE A 279 -7.33 14.25 19.03
N PRO A 280 -7.61 13.57 20.15
CA PRO A 280 -6.76 13.64 21.33
C PRO A 280 -5.36 13.08 21.09
N GLN A 281 -4.34 13.64 21.73
CA GLN A 281 -2.95 13.25 21.52
C GLN A 281 -2.68 11.79 21.90
N ASP A 282 -3.30 11.28 22.96
CA ASP A 282 -3.22 9.88 23.38
C ASP A 282 -3.76 8.91 22.30
N LYS A 283 -4.79 9.33 21.55
CA LYS A 283 -5.34 8.55 20.44
C LYS A 283 -4.43 8.52 19.22
N ILE A 284 -3.64 9.58 19.02
CA ILE A 284 -2.59 9.56 18.00
C ILE A 284 -1.50 8.55 18.38
N PHE A 285 -1.04 8.53 19.64
CA PHE A 285 -0.06 7.55 20.11
C PHE A 285 -0.58 6.12 19.99
N GLU A 286 -1.81 5.88 20.47
CA GLU A 286 -2.45 4.58 20.43
C GLU A 286 -2.59 4.06 18.99
N GLY A 287 -3.11 4.87 18.06
CA GLY A 287 -3.33 4.47 16.69
C GLY A 287 -2.05 4.22 15.91
N ILE A 288 -1.01 5.06 16.08
CA ILE A 288 0.30 4.84 15.45
C ILE A 288 0.90 3.51 15.92
N LYS A 289 0.84 3.22 17.23
CA LYS A 289 1.35 1.99 17.81
C LYS A 289 0.57 0.74 17.36
N LYS A 290 -0.76 0.86 17.23
CA LYS A 290 -1.64 -0.25 16.88
C LYS A 290 -1.58 -0.62 15.40
N ALA A 291 -1.17 0.31 14.54
CA ALA A 291 -1.15 0.12 13.10
C ALA A 291 -0.25 -1.06 12.69
N GLN A 292 -0.83 -1.97 11.91
CA GLN A 292 -0.16 -3.14 11.35
C GLN A 292 -0.60 -3.35 9.92
N LEU A 293 0.32 -3.78 9.05
CA LEU A 293 0.01 -4.06 7.65
C LEU A 293 0.62 -5.41 7.25
N GLN A 294 -0.20 -6.29 6.73
CA GLN A 294 0.25 -7.60 6.26
C GLN A 294 1.29 -7.47 5.14
N GLY A 295 2.28 -8.36 5.15
CA GLY A 295 3.35 -8.37 4.16
C GLY A 295 4.25 -7.11 4.19
N ARG A 296 4.37 -6.44 5.35
CA ARG A 296 5.31 -5.34 5.58
C ARG A 296 6.10 -5.58 6.84
N VAL A 297 7.27 -6.19 6.68
CA VAL A 297 8.13 -6.68 7.78
C VAL A 297 7.27 -7.39 8.83
N GLN A 298 6.35 -8.23 8.33
CA GLN A 298 5.42 -8.98 9.19
C GLN A 298 6.16 -10.12 9.85
N ILE A 299 6.12 -10.18 11.17
CA ILE A 299 6.72 -11.27 11.94
C ILE A 299 5.73 -12.43 12.01
N LEU A 300 6.03 -13.52 11.31
CA LEU A 300 5.23 -14.75 11.33
C LEU A 300 5.60 -15.64 12.53
N SER A 301 6.88 -15.63 12.92
CA SER A 301 7.39 -16.30 14.12
C SER A 301 8.52 -15.48 14.72
N ARG A 302 8.62 -15.46 16.06
CA ARG A 302 9.71 -14.76 16.76
C ARG A 302 10.90 -15.67 17.04
N GLU A 303 10.65 -16.92 17.38
CA GLU A 303 11.65 -17.93 17.71
C GLU A 303 11.20 -19.29 17.16
N PRO A 304 11.80 -19.77 16.07
CA PRO A 304 12.79 -19.11 15.17
C PRO A 304 12.22 -17.89 14.45
N LEU A 305 13.07 -16.88 14.20
CA LEU A 305 12.62 -15.66 13.52
C LEU A 305 12.23 -15.93 12.06
N LEU A 306 11.00 -15.63 11.70
CA LEU A 306 10.47 -15.70 10.33
C LEU A 306 9.77 -14.38 9.98
N ILE A 307 10.27 -13.71 8.94
CA ILE A 307 9.79 -12.43 8.45
C ILE A 307 9.13 -12.61 7.08
N LEU A 308 7.99 -11.96 6.87
CA LEU A 308 7.29 -11.86 5.58
C LEU A 308 7.26 -10.41 5.11
N ASP A 309 7.77 -10.13 3.89
CA ASP A 309 7.78 -8.79 3.33
C ASP A 309 7.52 -8.78 1.82
N GLY A 310 6.61 -7.96 1.37
CA GLY A 310 6.22 -7.84 -0.04
C GLY A 310 7.03 -6.82 -0.85
N ALA A 311 8.20 -6.38 -0.38
CA ALA A 311 9.09 -5.51 -1.15
C ALA A 311 9.49 -6.17 -2.48
N HIS A 312 9.36 -5.43 -3.58
CA HIS A 312 9.50 -5.97 -4.94
C HIS A 312 10.12 -4.98 -5.94
N ASN A 313 10.57 -3.83 -5.47
CA ASN A 313 11.28 -2.81 -6.25
C ASN A 313 12.57 -2.39 -5.52
N PRO A 314 13.51 -1.71 -6.19
CA PRO A 314 14.80 -1.37 -5.58
C PRO A 314 14.70 -0.57 -4.28
N ASP A 315 13.76 0.39 -4.17
CA ASP A 315 13.56 1.20 -2.96
C ASP A 315 12.97 0.33 -1.82
N GLY A 316 11.94 -0.48 -2.11
CA GLY A 316 11.36 -1.40 -1.14
C GLY A 316 12.38 -2.41 -0.59
N LEU A 317 13.18 -3.05 -1.47
CA LEU A 317 14.25 -3.96 -1.04
C LEU A 317 15.40 -3.24 -0.33
N SER A 318 15.65 -1.96 -0.62
CA SER A 318 16.59 -1.15 0.16
C SER A 318 16.06 -0.90 1.57
N ALA A 319 14.77 -0.64 1.73
CA ALA A 319 14.13 -0.48 3.03
C ALA A 319 14.19 -1.80 3.85
N LEU A 320 13.91 -2.93 3.22
CA LEU A 320 14.04 -4.26 3.84
C LEU A 320 15.50 -4.57 4.22
N ALA A 321 16.47 -4.23 3.36
CA ALA A 321 17.90 -4.34 3.67
C ALA A 321 18.27 -3.56 4.93
N GLY A 322 17.77 -2.33 5.09
CA GLY A 322 17.97 -1.53 6.30
C GLY A 322 17.36 -2.16 7.56
N VAL A 323 16.31 -2.97 7.43
CA VAL A 323 15.79 -3.80 8.55
C VAL A 323 16.76 -4.91 8.90
N LEU A 324 17.24 -5.64 7.89
CA LEU A 324 18.17 -6.77 8.08
C LEU A 324 19.54 -6.33 8.61
N GLU A 325 19.99 -5.12 8.29
CA GLU A 325 21.23 -4.54 8.80
C GLU A 325 21.25 -4.47 10.33
N HIS A 326 20.09 -4.26 10.95
CA HIS A 326 19.92 -4.18 12.40
C HIS A 326 19.56 -5.52 13.05
N CYS A 327 19.51 -6.62 12.26
CA CYS A 327 19.34 -7.96 12.79
C CYS A 327 20.72 -8.56 13.13
N GLU A 328 20.96 -8.84 14.41
CA GLU A 328 22.20 -9.48 14.87
C GLU A 328 22.24 -10.98 14.56
N ASN A 329 21.08 -11.61 14.41
CA ASN A 329 20.94 -13.04 14.15
C ASN A 329 21.47 -13.41 12.77
N ARG A 330 22.35 -14.40 12.70
CA ARG A 330 22.93 -14.92 11.45
C ARG A 330 23.00 -16.44 11.49
N PRO A 331 22.99 -17.15 10.34
CA PRO A 331 22.86 -16.61 8.96
C PRO A 331 21.43 -16.09 8.65
N CYS A 332 21.30 -15.34 7.53
CA CYS A 332 20.01 -14.94 6.97
C CYS A 332 19.72 -15.75 5.70
N TYR A 333 18.63 -16.50 5.68
CA TYR A 333 18.18 -17.25 4.51
C TYR A 333 16.85 -16.68 4.00
N ALA A 334 16.72 -16.56 2.67
CA ALA A 334 15.53 -15.97 2.06
C ALA A 334 14.86 -16.92 1.07
N VAL A 335 13.57 -17.12 1.22
CA VAL A 335 12.68 -17.62 0.16
C VAL A 335 12.20 -16.42 -0.66
N MET A 336 12.54 -16.38 -1.95
CA MET A 336 12.30 -15.20 -2.78
C MET A 336 11.58 -15.54 -4.09
N GLY A 337 10.52 -14.77 -4.39
CA GLY A 337 9.84 -14.79 -5.68
C GLY A 337 9.52 -13.39 -6.15
N MET A 338 9.76 -13.08 -7.44
CA MET A 338 9.53 -11.77 -8.03
C MET A 338 8.69 -11.84 -9.30
N CYS A 339 8.04 -10.73 -9.66
CA CYS A 339 7.30 -10.62 -10.92
C CYS A 339 8.20 -10.09 -12.05
N ARG A 340 7.96 -10.56 -13.29
CA ARG A 340 8.74 -10.26 -14.50
C ARG A 340 8.82 -8.79 -14.87
N ASP A 341 7.79 -8.01 -14.52
CA ASP A 341 7.68 -6.58 -14.83
C ASP A 341 8.54 -5.68 -13.93
N LYS A 342 9.31 -6.25 -13.00
CA LYS A 342 10.14 -5.52 -12.05
C LYS A 342 11.63 -5.49 -12.45
N ASN A 343 12.32 -4.45 -12.01
CA ASN A 343 13.79 -4.37 -12.19
C ASN A 343 14.48 -5.27 -11.15
N MET A 344 14.43 -6.59 -11.39
CA MET A 344 14.92 -7.61 -10.46
C MET A 344 16.40 -7.45 -10.15
N THR A 345 17.25 -7.21 -11.16
CA THR A 345 18.70 -7.07 -10.97
C THR A 345 19.05 -5.91 -10.04
N ALA A 346 18.43 -4.75 -10.22
CA ALA A 346 18.67 -3.61 -9.33
C ALA A 346 18.11 -3.85 -7.92
N ALA A 347 17.01 -4.57 -7.83
CA ALA A 347 16.34 -4.88 -6.57
C ALA A 347 17.13 -5.89 -5.73
N VAL A 348 17.52 -7.04 -6.29
CA VAL A 348 18.25 -8.10 -5.54
C VAL A 348 19.61 -7.64 -5.05
N LYS A 349 20.31 -6.76 -5.80
CA LYS A 349 21.57 -6.17 -5.37
C LYS A 349 21.49 -5.45 -4.01
N LYS A 350 20.29 -4.98 -3.62
CA LYS A 350 20.08 -4.33 -2.31
C LYS A 350 20.09 -5.33 -1.16
N LEU A 351 19.62 -6.56 -1.38
CA LEU A 351 19.55 -7.60 -0.34
C LEU A 351 20.79 -8.50 -0.28
N ILE A 352 21.51 -8.70 -1.37
CA ILE A 352 22.67 -9.60 -1.42
C ILE A 352 23.66 -9.40 -0.26
N PRO A 353 23.98 -8.18 0.21
CA PRO A 353 24.89 -7.99 1.34
C PRO A 353 24.37 -8.51 2.68
N TYR A 354 23.08 -8.76 2.79
CA TYR A 354 22.39 -9.10 4.05
C TYR A 354 21.80 -10.51 4.07
N VAL A 355 21.80 -11.22 2.93
CA VAL A 355 21.23 -12.56 2.78
C VAL A 355 22.34 -13.54 2.36
N ASP A 356 22.57 -14.56 3.19
CA ASP A 356 23.63 -15.54 2.97
C ASP A 356 23.28 -16.54 1.85
N LYS A 357 21.98 -16.87 1.70
CA LYS A 357 21.48 -17.75 0.63
C LYS A 357 20.01 -17.46 0.30
N PHE A 358 19.72 -17.51 -0.99
CA PHE A 358 18.37 -17.40 -1.54
C PHE A 358 17.85 -18.73 -2.05
N TYR A 359 16.59 -19.03 -1.77
CA TYR A 359 15.81 -20.13 -2.33
C TYR A 359 14.72 -19.50 -3.18
N THR A 360 14.83 -19.62 -4.50
CA THR A 360 13.89 -18.94 -5.41
C THR A 360 12.66 -19.80 -5.68
N VAL A 361 11.50 -19.16 -5.74
CA VAL A 361 10.19 -19.78 -5.96
C VAL A 361 9.43 -19.07 -7.08
N ASP A 362 8.52 -19.80 -7.72
CA ASP A 362 7.58 -19.30 -8.72
C ASP A 362 6.16 -19.84 -8.44
N GLY A 363 5.24 -19.71 -9.41
CA GLY A 363 3.89 -20.28 -9.34
C GLY A 363 2.87 -19.45 -8.55
N PHE A 364 3.29 -18.50 -7.72
CA PHE A 364 2.42 -17.65 -6.88
C PHE A 364 1.59 -16.63 -7.69
N SER A 365 1.87 -16.47 -8.98
CA SER A 365 1.15 -15.58 -9.90
C SER A 365 1.54 -15.88 -11.34
N ASP A 366 0.61 -15.67 -12.29
CA ASP A 366 0.89 -15.74 -13.74
C ASP A 366 1.99 -14.74 -14.18
N ARG A 367 2.27 -13.73 -13.36
CA ARG A 367 3.32 -12.73 -13.58
C ARG A 367 4.65 -13.11 -12.95
N ALA A 368 4.71 -14.20 -12.18
CA ALA A 368 5.93 -14.62 -11.51
C ALA A 368 7.03 -14.93 -12.53
N GLU A 369 8.27 -14.52 -12.22
CA GLU A 369 9.45 -15.00 -12.92
C GLU A 369 9.69 -16.46 -12.55
N THR A 370 10.32 -17.23 -13.43
CA THR A 370 10.67 -18.61 -13.11
C THR A 370 11.70 -18.65 -11.98
N ALA A 371 11.59 -19.65 -11.12
CA ALA A 371 12.53 -19.81 -10.02
C ALA A 371 13.99 -19.96 -10.52
N SER A 372 14.19 -20.66 -11.65
CA SER A 372 15.49 -20.81 -12.29
C SER A 372 16.07 -19.47 -12.74
N ASP A 373 15.30 -18.66 -13.51
CA ASP A 373 15.79 -17.41 -14.04
C ASP A 373 16.07 -16.39 -12.92
N LEU A 374 15.25 -16.38 -11.86
CA LEU A 374 15.50 -15.54 -10.69
C LEU A 374 16.76 -15.97 -9.94
N ALA A 375 17.04 -17.28 -9.82
CA ALA A 375 18.28 -17.78 -9.22
C ALA A 375 19.52 -17.34 -10.03
N ASP A 376 19.42 -17.41 -11.37
CA ASP A 376 20.49 -16.95 -12.26
C ASP A 376 20.72 -15.44 -12.15
N ILE A 377 19.66 -14.64 -12.07
CA ILE A 377 19.75 -13.19 -11.87
C ILE A 377 20.46 -12.87 -10.55
N ILE A 378 20.11 -13.56 -9.44
CA ILE A 378 20.75 -13.34 -8.14
C ILE A 378 22.23 -13.76 -8.19
N THR A 379 22.53 -14.91 -8.79
CA THR A 379 23.90 -15.43 -8.88
C THR A 379 24.76 -14.51 -9.75
N ASN A 380 24.26 -14.06 -10.89
CA ASN A 380 24.96 -13.10 -11.76
C ASN A 380 25.15 -11.73 -11.09
N ALA A 381 24.32 -11.38 -10.12
CA ALA A 381 24.47 -10.18 -9.31
C ALA A 381 25.45 -10.33 -8.14
N GLY A 382 26.01 -11.54 -7.92
CA GLY A 382 26.99 -11.84 -6.88
C GLY A 382 26.40 -12.48 -5.61
N GLY A 383 25.13 -12.87 -5.61
CA GLY A 383 24.49 -13.60 -4.51
C GLY A 383 24.66 -15.11 -4.63
N ARG A 384 24.25 -15.85 -3.60
CA ARG A 384 24.13 -17.31 -3.62
C ARG A 384 22.68 -17.69 -3.71
N ALA A 385 22.28 -18.31 -4.81
CA ALA A 385 20.87 -18.69 -5.03
C ALA A 385 20.76 -20.09 -5.63
N GLU A 386 19.66 -20.76 -5.31
CA GLU A 386 19.24 -22.00 -5.93
C GLU A 386 17.71 -22.02 -6.03
N GLN A 387 17.21 -22.75 -7.02
CA GLN A 387 15.77 -23.00 -7.11
C GLN A 387 15.31 -23.83 -5.93
N SER A 388 14.24 -23.40 -5.27
CA SER A 388 13.63 -24.15 -4.15
C SER A 388 13.05 -25.47 -4.67
N PRO A 389 13.30 -26.60 -3.99
CA PRO A 389 12.64 -27.86 -4.31
C PRO A 389 11.19 -27.95 -3.80
N LYS A 390 10.72 -26.93 -3.08
CA LYS A 390 9.44 -26.89 -2.38
C LYS A 390 8.71 -25.57 -2.62
N PRO A 391 7.37 -25.54 -2.45
CA PRO A 391 6.62 -24.29 -2.34
C PRO A 391 7.13 -23.37 -1.23
N ALA A 392 6.77 -22.10 -1.29
CA ALA A 392 7.37 -21.07 -0.44
C ALA A 392 7.20 -21.34 1.06
N LEU A 393 5.98 -21.67 1.52
CA LEU A 393 5.71 -21.92 2.94
C LEU A 393 6.41 -23.17 3.45
N GLU A 394 6.42 -24.25 2.67
CA GLU A 394 7.14 -25.49 3.03
C GLU A 394 8.65 -25.26 3.12
N MET A 395 9.22 -24.49 2.17
CA MET A 395 10.62 -24.13 2.20
C MET A 395 10.94 -23.28 3.44
N ALA A 396 10.11 -22.29 3.75
CA ALA A 396 10.28 -21.48 4.95
C ALA A 396 10.22 -22.32 6.23
N ARG A 397 9.29 -23.29 6.34
CA ARG A 397 9.22 -24.25 7.45
C ARG A 397 10.47 -25.13 7.58
N GLN A 398 11.06 -25.51 6.46
CA GLN A 398 12.32 -26.22 6.48
C GLN A 398 13.44 -25.31 7.01
N LEU A 399 13.51 -24.07 6.52
CA LEU A 399 14.55 -23.12 6.92
C LEU A 399 14.50 -22.81 8.43
N ILE A 400 13.33 -22.61 9.02
CA ILE A 400 13.24 -22.37 10.48
C ILE A 400 13.76 -23.53 11.32
N ASN A 401 13.69 -24.76 10.81
CA ASN A 401 14.26 -25.94 11.48
C ASN A 401 15.79 -26.02 11.30
N GLU A 402 16.28 -25.65 10.11
CA GLU A 402 17.72 -25.69 9.78
C GLU A 402 18.47 -24.46 10.31
N ASN A 403 17.78 -23.33 10.49
CA ASN A 403 18.32 -22.05 10.92
C ASN A 403 17.53 -21.47 12.13
N PRO A 404 17.50 -22.19 13.27
CA PRO A 404 16.64 -21.81 14.40
C PRO A 404 17.09 -20.52 15.12
N HIS A 405 18.34 -20.11 14.94
CA HIS A 405 18.91 -18.92 15.60
C HIS A 405 19.20 -17.77 14.64
N GLY A 406 18.99 -17.97 13.34
CA GLY A 406 19.20 -16.95 12.31
C GLY A 406 17.92 -16.23 11.92
N VAL A 407 18.00 -15.50 10.82
CA VAL A 407 16.85 -14.84 10.19
C VAL A 407 16.34 -15.70 9.03
N ASN A 408 15.07 -15.98 9.02
CA ASN A 408 14.39 -16.61 7.90
C ASN A 408 13.43 -15.57 7.28
N LEU A 409 13.52 -15.38 5.97
CA LEU A 409 12.83 -14.33 5.26
C LEU A 409 12.03 -14.91 4.10
N ILE A 410 10.80 -14.44 3.89
CA ILE A 410 10.02 -14.64 2.67
C ILE A 410 9.81 -13.27 2.06
N CYS A 411 10.23 -13.05 0.79
CA CYS A 411 10.14 -11.72 0.18
C CYS A 411 10.08 -11.72 -1.35
N GLY A 412 9.92 -10.52 -1.93
CA GLY A 412 10.03 -10.25 -3.36
C GLY A 412 8.72 -9.99 -4.07
N SER A 413 7.57 -10.31 -3.47
CA SER A 413 6.26 -10.07 -4.08
C SER A 413 5.13 -10.05 -3.04
N LEU A 414 4.18 -9.12 -3.19
CA LEU A 414 2.93 -9.17 -2.42
C LEU A 414 2.07 -10.38 -2.78
N PHE A 415 2.15 -10.88 -4.02
CA PHE A 415 1.43 -12.11 -4.41
C PHE A 415 2.00 -13.34 -3.70
N LEU A 416 3.32 -13.40 -3.52
CA LEU A 416 3.95 -14.44 -2.72
C LEU A 416 3.53 -14.35 -1.25
N CYS A 417 3.48 -13.13 -0.70
CA CYS A 417 2.96 -12.94 0.66
C CYS A 417 1.51 -13.41 0.80
N ALA A 418 0.69 -13.15 -0.22
CA ALA A 418 -0.71 -13.58 -0.24
C ALA A 418 -0.84 -15.10 -0.23
N GLU A 419 -0.07 -15.80 -1.07
CA GLU A 419 -0.02 -17.28 -1.10
C GLU A 419 0.32 -17.84 0.27
N VAL A 420 1.44 -17.41 0.83
CA VAL A 420 1.91 -17.88 2.16
C VAL A 420 0.87 -17.62 3.26
N LEU A 421 0.27 -16.43 3.30
CA LEU A 421 -0.73 -16.11 4.31
C LEU A 421 -2.04 -16.87 4.15
N ASN A 422 -2.43 -17.25 2.91
CA ASN A 422 -3.59 -18.09 2.68
C ASN A 422 -3.33 -19.54 3.11
N GLU A 423 -2.19 -20.12 2.72
CA GLU A 423 -1.79 -21.46 3.15
C GLU A 423 -1.72 -21.58 4.68
N MET A 424 -1.21 -20.53 5.38
CA MET A 424 -1.18 -20.51 6.85
C MET A 424 -2.55 -20.43 7.53
N LYS A 425 -3.61 -20.04 6.83
CA LYS A 425 -4.97 -20.04 7.37
C LYS A 425 -5.65 -21.39 7.25
N ASP A 426 -5.23 -22.19 6.25
CA ASP A 426 -5.83 -23.49 5.96
C ASP A 426 -5.21 -24.61 6.84
N ASP A 427 -4.10 -24.30 7.55
CA ASP A 427 -3.44 -25.15 8.55
C ASP A 427 -4.02 -24.92 9.97
#